data_4f08f3981e8c8d08db26c82568d5d8b1
#
_entry.id   4f08f3981e8c8d08db26c82568d5d8b1
#
_cell.length_a   1.000
_cell.length_b   1.000
_cell.length_c   1.000
_cell.angle_alpha   90.00
_cell.angle_beta   90.00
_cell.angle_gamma   90.00
#
_symmetry.space_group_name_H-M   'P 1'
#
loop_
_entity.id
_entity.type
_entity.pdbx_description
1 polymer ?
#
loop_
_entity_poly.entity_id
_entity_poly.type
_entity_poly.pdbx_seq_one_letter_code
_entity_poly.pdbx_strand_id
1 'polypeptide(L)'
;MKREDARALARTLMDAAGLTGWRFRFDNARRRAGACTHGARTISLSGPLTDLYDEDTIRGVILHEIAHALVGPAHGHDAAWKRAARALGAPDSARLPSSLPAPDAPWVGTCPRCGAKRRLYRAPRRVSSCGLCSRFFDPALILTWEHNGTPASPGRAYERELASISGVHLPTS
;
A
#
# COMPACT_ATOMS: atom_id res chain seq x y z
N MET A 1 12.34 11.78 1.08
CA MET A 1 13.64 11.66 0.37
C MET A 1 13.43 11.86 -1.13
N LYS A 2 14.34 12.51 -1.87
CA LYS A 2 14.24 12.55 -3.33
C LYS A 2 14.50 11.18 -3.93
N ARG A 3 13.81 10.86 -5.04
CA ARG A 3 13.92 9.51 -5.66
C ARG A 3 15.30 9.24 -6.25
N GLU A 4 15.99 10.26 -6.74
CA GLU A 4 17.36 10.12 -7.24
C GLU A 4 18.34 9.70 -6.15
N ASP A 5 18.24 10.31 -4.94
CA ASP A 5 19.06 9.98 -3.77
C ASP A 5 18.74 8.56 -3.27
N ALA A 6 17.44 8.21 -3.21
CA ALA A 6 17.00 6.87 -2.85
C ALA A 6 17.51 5.80 -3.83
N ARG A 7 17.58 6.12 -5.13
CA ARG A 7 18.16 5.23 -6.15
C ARG A 7 19.66 5.04 -5.95
N ALA A 8 20.38 6.12 -5.69
CA ALA A 8 21.82 6.07 -5.43
C ALA A 8 22.11 5.24 -4.18
N LEU A 9 21.40 5.52 -3.08
CA LEU A 9 21.50 4.77 -1.82
C LEU A 9 21.20 3.28 -2.03
N ALA A 10 20.13 2.94 -2.76
CA ALA A 10 19.76 1.55 -3.02
C ALA A 10 20.87 0.82 -3.80
N ARG A 11 21.45 1.44 -4.81
CA ARG A 11 22.55 0.86 -5.56
C ARG A 11 23.76 0.58 -4.68
N THR A 12 24.19 1.59 -3.90
CA THR A 12 25.32 1.44 -2.97
C THR A 12 25.10 0.31 -1.97
N LEU A 13 23.91 0.20 -1.38
CA LEU A 13 23.60 -0.84 -0.41
C LEU A 13 23.48 -2.23 -1.05
N MET A 14 22.93 -2.33 -2.25
CA MET A 14 22.83 -3.58 -3.00
C MET A 14 24.22 -4.09 -3.40
N ASP A 15 25.09 -3.19 -3.87
CA ASP A 15 26.48 -3.53 -4.26
C ASP A 15 27.29 -3.98 -3.03
N ALA A 16 27.18 -3.28 -1.90
CA ALA A 16 27.81 -3.66 -0.64
C ALA A 16 27.32 -5.03 -0.11
N ALA A 17 26.07 -5.39 -0.39
CA ALA A 17 25.50 -6.70 -0.05
C ALA A 17 25.82 -7.79 -1.08
N GLY A 18 26.59 -7.51 -2.13
CA GLY A 18 26.98 -8.47 -3.16
C GLY A 18 25.84 -8.92 -4.09
N LEU A 19 24.79 -8.13 -4.24
CA LEU A 19 23.63 -8.45 -5.08
C LEU A 19 23.93 -8.23 -6.58
N THR A 20 24.93 -8.95 -7.09
CA THR A 20 25.32 -8.88 -8.49
C THR A 20 24.21 -9.35 -9.42
N GLY A 21 23.91 -8.56 -10.46
CA GLY A 21 22.85 -8.86 -11.42
C GLY A 21 21.44 -8.58 -10.92
N TRP A 22 21.29 -7.97 -9.74
CA TRP A 22 20.01 -7.47 -9.27
C TRP A 22 19.73 -6.05 -9.81
N ARG A 23 18.45 -5.77 -10.07
CA ARG A 23 17.97 -4.47 -10.56
C ARG A 23 17.24 -3.71 -9.48
N PHE A 24 17.31 -2.39 -9.54
CA PHE A 24 16.51 -1.49 -8.71
C PHE A 24 15.52 -0.71 -9.57
N ARG A 25 14.29 -0.55 -9.10
CA ARG A 25 13.27 0.30 -9.73
C ARG A 25 12.34 0.95 -8.72
N PHE A 26 11.61 1.97 -9.14
CA PHE A 26 10.42 2.45 -8.42
C PHE A 26 9.17 1.78 -8.99
N ASP A 27 8.17 1.59 -8.13
CA ASP A 27 6.81 1.21 -8.51
C ASP A 27 5.79 2.20 -7.93
N ASN A 28 4.51 2.01 -8.25
CA ASN A 28 3.41 2.89 -7.83
C ASN A 28 2.60 2.32 -6.65
N ALA A 29 3.17 1.43 -5.85
CA ALA A 29 2.50 0.91 -4.66
C ALA A 29 2.23 2.06 -3.68
N ARG A 30 1.09 2.02 -3.00
CA ARG A 30 0.69 3.05 -2.03
C ARG A 30 0.50 2.50 -0.61
N ARG A 31 0.70 1.20 -0.42
CA ARG A 31 0.47 0.50 0.85
C ARG A 31 1.66 -0.36 1.31
N ARG A 32 2.66 -0.56 0.46
CA ARG A 32 3.94 -1.19 0.78
C ARG A 32 5.07 -0.29 0.31
N ALA A 33 6.11 -0.14 1.13
CA ALA A 33 7.23 0.76 0.83
C ALA A 33 8.26 0.13 -0.10
N GLY A 34 8.48 -1.17 -0.01
CA GLY A 34 9.41 -1.91 -0.85
C GLY A 34 8.88 -3.28 -1.29
N ALA A 35 9.58 -3.93 -2.18
CA ALA A 35 9.39 -5.34 -2.52
C ALA A 35 10.66 -5.95 -3.12
N CYS A 36 10.94 -7.20 -2.72
CA CYS A 36 11.93 -8.07 -3.34
C CYS A 36 11.23 -9.07 -4.26
N THR A 37 11.63 -9.12 -5.53
CA THR A 37 11.10 -10.06 -6.54
C THR A 37 12.22 -10.97 -7.02
N HIS A 38 12.33 -12.17 -6.46
CA HIS A 38 13.43 -13.11 -6.73
C HIS A 38 13.50 -13.55 -8.18
N GLY A 39 12.38 -13.98 -8.77
CA GLY A 39 12.34 -14.43 -10.16
C GLY A 39 12.81 -13.38 -11.16
N ALA A 40 12.61 -12.10 -10.86
CA ALA A 40 13.08 -10.99 -11.69
C ALA A 40 14.39 -10.38 -11.17
N ARG A 41 14.98 -10.89 -10.08
CA ARG A 41 16.14 -10.32 -9.38
C ARG A 41 16.00 -8.79 -9.25
N THR A 42 14.91 -8.35 -8.66
CA THR A 42 14.58 -6.91 -8.60
C THR A 42 14.16 -6.51 -7.20
N ILE A 43 14.77 -5.45 -6.70
CA ILE A 43 14.29 -4.70 -5.54
C ILE A 43 13.56 -3.47 -6.04
N SER A 44 12.36 -3.22 -5.52
CA SER A 44 11.61 -1.99 -5.82
C SER A 44 11.24 -1.22 -4.57
N LEU A 45 11.18 0.10 -4.70
CA LEU A 45 10.58 1.00 -3.73
C LEU A 45 9.32 1.63 -4.30
N SER A 46 8.35 1.89 -3.43
CA SER A 46 7.21 2.74 -3.76
C SER A 46 7.68 4.16 -4.02
N GLY A 47 7.51 4.68 -5.25
CA GLY A 47 7.77 6.08 -5.52
C GLY A 47 6.95 7.02 -4.63
N PRO A 48 5.61 6.85 -4.54
CA PRO A 48 4.77 7.70 -3.68
C PRO A 48 5.15 7.71 -2.20
N LEU A 49 5.61 6.59 -1.64
CA LEU A 49 6.04 6.53 -0.24
C LEU A 49 7.46 7.04 -0.06
N THR A 50 8.34 6.84 -1.04
CA THR A 50 9.70 7.42 -1.02
C THR A 50 9.66 8.93 -0.94
N ASP A 51 8.73 9.58 -1.66
CA ASP A 51 8.58 11.04 -1.64
C ASP A 51 8.15 11.58 -0.25
N LEU A 52 7.53 10.74 0.58
CA LEU A 52 7.00 11.09 1.90
C LEU A 52 7.97 10.77 3.05
N TYR A 53 8.88 9.82 2.86
CA TYR A 53 9.73 9.30 3.94
C TYR A 53 11.09 9.97 3.97
N ASP A 54 11.67 10.04 5.17
CA ASP A 54 13.05 10.47 5.38
C ASP A 54 14.06 9.41 4.91
N GLU A 55 15.33 9.75 4.98
CA GLU A 55 16.41 8.89 4.51
C GLU A 55 16.55 7.64 5.36
N ASP A 56 16.44 7.75 6.68
CA ASP A 56 16.60 6.62 7.60
C ASP A 56 15.51 5.58 7.38
N THR A 57 14.26 6.02 7.20
CA THR A 57 13.14 5.13 6.87
C THR A 57 13.36 4.43 5.53
N ILE A 58 13.78 5.17 4.48
CA ILE A 58 14.05 4.60 3.16
C ILE A 58 15.23 3.63 3.20
N ARG A 59 16.31 3.97 3.93
CA ARG A 59 17.44 3.08 4.16
C ARG A 59 16.99 1.76 4.82
N GLY A 60 16.16 1.86 5.86
CA GLY A 60 15.59 0.69 6.53
C GLY A 60 14.77 -0.20 5.59
N VAL A 61 13.95 0.41 4.72
CA VAL A 61 13.18 -0.32 3.70
C VAL A 61 14.10 -1.01 2.69
N ILE A 62 15.14 -0.34 2.19
CA ILE A 62 16.08 -0.93 1.23
C ILE A 62 16.78 -2.15 1.86
N LEU A 63 17.29 -2.01 3.07
CA LEU A 63 17.97 -3.10 3.78
C LEU A 63 17.03 -4.28 4.08
N HIS A 64 15.76 -4.01 4.37
CA HIS A 64 14.71 -5.01 4.52
C HIS A 64 14.55 -5.86 3.23
N GLU A 65 14.48 -5.21 2.08
CA GLU A 65 14.35 -5.91 0.79
C GLU A 65 15.64 -6.62 0.38
N ILE A 66 16.82 -6.08 0.74
CA ILE A 66 18.10 -6.75 0.58
C ILE A 66 18.15 -8.02 1.44
N ALA A 67 17.67 -7.98 2.68
CA ALA A 67 17.61 -9.17 3.54
C ALA A 67 16.77 -10.28 2.90
N HIS A 68 15.62 -9.95 2.30
CA HIS A 68 14.85 -10.91 1.51
C HIS A 68 15.64 -11.47 0.31
N ALA A 69 16.34 -10.62 -0.42
CA ALA A 69 17.16 -11.04 -1.57
C ALA A 69 18.24 -12.04 -1.17
N LEU A 70 18.89 -11.85 -0.01
CA LEU A 70 19.97 -12.69 0.48
C LEU A 70 19.48 -14.07 0.98
N VAL A 71 18.35 -14.12 1.68
CA VAL A 71 17.86 -15.38 2.24
C VAL A 71 17.07 -16.23 1.24
N GLY A 72 16.61 -15.63 0.15
CA GLY A 72 15.91 -16.35 -0.91
C GLY A 72 14.37 -16.45 -0.69
N PRO A 73 13.66 -16.97 -1.73
CA PRO A 73 12.20 -16.92 -1.78
C PRO A 73 11.49 -17.89 -0.82
N ALA A 74 12.21 -18.85 -0.24
CA ALA A 74 11.65 -19.79 0.72
C ALA A 74 11.43 -19.18 2.11
N HIS A 75 12.01 -17.99 2.37
CA HIS A 75 11.98 -17.32 3.65
C HIS A 75 11.09 -16.06 3.60
N GLY A 76 10.14 -15.99 4.56
CA GLY A 76 9.40 -14.77 4.85
C GLY A 76 10.16 -13.90 5.86
N HIS A 77 9.48 -13.48 6.94
CA HIS A 77 10.12 -12.77 8.07
C HIS A 77 10.46 -13.72 9.22
N ASP A 78 10.96 -14.90 8.88
CA ASP A 78 11.37 -15.94 9.84
C ASP A 78 12.72 -15.65 10.51
N ALA A 79 13.24 -16.62 11.25
CA ALA A 79 14.50 -16.47 11.95
C ALA A 79 15.71 -16.24 11.01
N ALA A 80 15.69 -16.82 9.80
CA ALA A 80 16.75 -16.62 8.81
C ALA A 80 16.75 -15.19 8.31
N TRP A 81 15.58 -14.69 7.92
CA TRP A 81 15.42 -13.30 7.49
C TRP A 81 15.81 -12.31 8.60
N LYS A 82 15.34 -12.52 9.84
CA LYS A 82 15.70 -11.65 10.98
C LYS A 82 17.20 -11.58 11.25
N ARG A 83 17.91 -12.71 11.11
CA ARG A 83 19.38 -12.70 11.22
C ARG A 83 20.03 -11.86 10.12
N ALA A 84 19.59 -12.03 8.88
CA ALA A 84 20.11 -11.25 7.75
C ALA A 84 19.81 -9.75 7.90
N ALA A 85 18.59 -9.39 8.31
CA ALA A 85 18.19 -8.00 8.54
C ALA A 85 19.08 -7.35 9.62
N ARG A 86 19.28 -8.00 10.77
CA ARG A 86 20.17 -7.50 11.84
C ARG A 86 21.62 -7.37 11.38
N ALA A 87 22.13 -8.33 10.64
CA ALA A 87 23.50 -8.27 10.10
C ALA A 87 23.71 -7.09 9.16
N LEU A 88 22.66 -6.65 8.46
CA LEU A 88 22.66 -5.47 7.59
C LEU A 88 22.40 -4.15 8.35
N GLY A 89 22.08 -4.21 9.64
CA GLY A 89 21.65 -3.03 10.41
C GLY A 89 20.22 -2.56 10.08
N ALA A 90 19.39 -3.42 9.48
CA ALA A 90 17.99 -3.14 9.24
C ALA A 90 17.14 -3.43 10.48
N PRO A 91 16.01 -2.73 10.66
CA PRO A 91 15.00 -3.14 11.63
C PRO A 91 14.53 -4.58 11.34
N ASP A 92 14.45 -5.41 12.37
CA ASP A 92 13.97 -6.79 12.25
C ASP A 92 12.44 -6.92 12.33
N SER A 93 11.75 -5.79 12.19
CA SER A 93 10.30 -5.70 12.11
C SER A 93 9.81 -5.90 10.67
N ALA A 94 8.80 -6.75 10.52
CA ALA A 94 8.12 -6.97 9.24
C ALA A 94 7.27 -5.77 8.76
N ARG A 95 7.04 -4.79 9.63
CA ARG A 95 6.13 -3.66 9.34
C ARG A 95 6.77 -2.34 9.74
N LEU A 96 6.53 -1.35 8.91
CA LEU A 96 6.81 0.04 9.25
C LEU A 96 5.85 0.55 10.33
N PRO A 97 6.25 1.55 11.12
CA PRO A 97 5.37 2.22 12.09
C PRO A 97 4.11 2.77 11.42
N SER A 98 2.97 2.59 12.08
CA SER A 98 1.68 3.10 11.58
C SER A 98 1.56 4.64 11.63
N SER A 99 2.49 5.30 12.33
CA SER A 99 2.60 6.76 12.43
C SER A 99 3.20 7.41 11.17
N LEU A 100 3.82 6.63 10.28
CA LEU A 100 4.40 7.18 9.06
C LEU A 100 3.32 7.73 8.11
N PRO A 101 3.63 8.82 7.38
CA PRO A 101 2.69 9.41 6.46
C PRO A 101 2.31 8.43 5.34
N ALA A 102 1.07 8.50 4.89
CA ALA A 102 0.57 7.73 3.75
C ALA A 102 0.18 8.69 2.62
N PRO A 103 0.32 8.28 1.35
CA PRO A 103 -0.14 9.09 0.24
C PRO A 103 -1.65 9.37 0.33
N ASP A 104 -2.08 10.51 -0.15
CA ASP A 104 -3.49 10.84 -0.21
C ASP A 104 -4.26 9.83 -1.04
N ALA A 105 -5.38 9.39 -0.49
CA ALA A 105 -6.27 8.47 -1.16
C ALA A 105 -7.32 9.29 -1.93
N PRO A 106 -7.43 9.12 -3.26
CA PRO A 106 -8.36 9.91 -4.05
C PRO A 106 -9.83 9.61 -3.73
N TRP A 107 -10.14 8.42 -3.24
CA TRP A 107 -11.48 8.02 -2.86
C TRP A 107 -11.64 8.01 -1.34
N VAL A 108 -12.62 8.78 -0.84
CA VAL A 108 -12.96 8.85 0.58
C VAL A 108 -14.44 8.52 0.74
N GLY A 109 -14.72 7.41 1.39
CA GLY A 109 -16.09 7.02 1.78
C GLY A 109 -16.37 7.49 3.20
N THR A 110 -17.47 8.21 3.41
CA THR A 110 -17.87 8.74 4.72
C THR A 110 -19.14 8.05 5.19
N CYS A 111 -19.15 7.62 6.44
CA CYS A 111 -20.35 7.06 7.06
C CYS A 111 -21.37 8.17 7.35
N PRO A 112 -22.65 8.03 6.93
CA PRO A 112 -23.68 9.05 7.17
C PRO A 112 -24.05 9.19 8.65
N ARG A 113 -23.80 8.15 9.48
CA ARG A 113 -24.15 8.18 10.91
C ARG A 113 -23.00 8.69 11.79
N CYS A 114 -21.81 8.09 11.70
CA CYS A 114 -20.71 8.40 12.62
C CYS A 114 -19.58 9.24 12.00
N GLY A 115 -19.66 9.59 10.72
CA GLY A 115 -18.63 10.36 10.04
C GLY A 115 -17.30 9.63 9.81
N ALA A 116 -17.19 8.35 10.18
CA ALA A 116 -15.99 7.57 9.98
C ALA A 116 -15.61 7.51 8.50
N LYS A 117 -14.32 7.67 8.21
CA LYS A 117 -13.80 7.74 6.84
C LYS A 117 -13.09 6.46 6.43
N ARG A 118 -13.43 5.95 5.25
CA ARG A 118 -12.72 4.85 4.56
C ARG A 118 -11.97 5.39 3.36
N ARG A 119 -10.65 5.26 3.34
CA ARG A 119 -9.78 5.78 2.29
C ARG A 119 -9.38 4.67 1.31
N LEU A 120 -9.55 4.90 0.00
CA LEU A 120 -9.22 3.95 -1.05
C LEU A 120 -8.43 4.62 -2.17
N TYR A 121 -7.44 3.88 -2.72
CA TYR A 121 -6.62 4.34 -3.86
C TYR A 121 -7.22 4.01 -5.22
N ARG A 122 -8.30 3.24 -5.24
CA ARG A 122 -9.10 2.91 -6.44
C ARG A 122 -10.56 3.04 -6.10
N ALA A 123 -11.38 3.33 -7.10
CA ALA A 123 -12.83 3.35 -6.95
C ALA A 123 -13.32 2.03 -6.33
N PRO A 124 -14.21 2.08 -5.32
CA PRO A 124 -14.81 0.87 -4.78
C PRO A 124 -15.67 0.21 -5.83
N ARG A 125 -15.55 -1.12 -5.95
CA ARG A 125 -16.33 -1.92 -6.90
C ARG A 125 -17.63 -2.46 -6.30
N ARG A 126 -17.69 -2.51 -4.96
CA ARG A 126 -18.80 -3.07 -4.20
C ARG A 126 -19.36 -2.03 -3.25
N VAL A 127 -20.66 -2.07 -3.06
CA VAL A 127 -21.33 -1.29 -2.02
C VAL A 127 -20.89 -1.81 -0.64
N SER A 128 -20.63 -0.90 0.28
CA SER A 128 -20.23 -1.25 1.63
C SER A 128 -20.84 -0.30 2.65
N SER A 129 -21.28 -0.84 3.79
CA SER A 129 -21.73 -0.10 4.93
C SER A 129 -20.63 0.09 5.99
N CYS A 130 -20.88 0.94 6.96
CA CYS A 130 -19.93 1.26 8.02
C CYS A 130 -19.78 0.10 9.01
N GLY A 131 -18.60 -0.52 9.03
CA GLY A 131 -18.28 -1.61 9.96
C GLY A 131 -18.06 -1.17 11.42
N LEU A 132 -17.97 0.14 11.69
CA LEU A 132 -17.92 0.65 13.07
C LEU A 132 -19.30 0.80 13.67
N CYS A 133 -20.33 1.09 12.86
CA CYS A 133 -21.70 1.24 13.31
C CYS A 133 -22.48 -0.07 13.38
N SER A 134 -22.11 -1.06 12.53
CA SER A 134 -22.75 -2.37 12.49
C SER A 134 -21.76 -3.46 12.05
N ARG A 135 -21.84 -4.64 12.66
CA ARG A 135 -21.09 -5.84 12.24
C ARG A 135 -21.63 -6.45 10.94
N PHE A 136 -22.89 -6.20 10.65
CA PHE A 136 -23.55 -6.69 9.46
C PHE A 136 -23.79 -5.56 8.48
N PHE A 137 -24.01 -5.92 7.22
CA PHE A 137 -24.36 -4.94 6.20
C PHE A 137 -25.71 -4.27 6.55
N ASP A 138 -25.71 -2.94 6.54
CA ASP A 138 -26.88 -2.13 6.85
C ASP A 138 -27.04 -1.07 5.74
N PRO A 139 -28.14 -1.11 4.95
CA PRO A 139 -28.37 -0.12 3.89
C PRO A 139 -28.38 1.33 4.36
N ALA A 140 -28.85 1.60 5.58
CA ALA A 140 -28.85 2.95 6.16
C ALA A 140 -27.44 3.49 6.48
N LEU A 141 -26.42 2.61 6.45
CA LEU A 141 -25.03 2.93 6.76
C LEU A 141 -24.11 2.84 5.55
N ILE A 142 -24.66 2.80 4.33
CA ILE A 142 -23.88 2.79 3.09
C ILE A 142 -23.03 4.06 3.04
N LEU A 143 -21.74 3.90 2.73
CA LEU A 143 -20.78 5.00 2.64
C LEU A 143 -21.09 5.88 1.44
N THR A 144 -21.10 7.20 1.65
CA THR A 144 -21.11 8.20 0.59
C THR A 144 -19.67 8.45 0.11
N TRP A 145 -19.46 8.60 -1.21
CA TRP A 145 -18.13 8.68 -1.77
C TRP A 145 -17.80 10.04 -2.36
N GLU A 146 -16.56 10.46 -2.13
CA GLU A 146 -15.91 11.60 -2.77
C GLU A 146 -14.68 11.10 -3.54
N HIS A 147 -14.41 11.74 -4.68
CA HIS A 147 -13.18 11.58 -5.43
C HIS A 147 -12.43 12.92 -5.48
N ASN A 148 -11.23 12.97 -4.92
CA ASN A 148 -10.43 14.19 -4.77
C ASN A 148 -11.21 15.34 -4.10
N GLY A 149 -12.00 15.02 -3.07
CA GLY A 149 -12.79 15.98 -2.29
C GLY A 149 -14.12 16.42 -2.92
N THR A 150 -14.47 15.86 -4.09
CA THR A 150 -15.76 16.16 -4.75
C THR A 150 -16.67 14.93 -4.70
N PRO A 151 -17.96 15.06 -4.34
CA PRO A 151 -18.90 13.96 -4.38
C PRO A 151 -18.90 13.27 -5.76
N ALA A 152 -18.73 11.95 -5.76
CA ALA A 152 -18.60 11.18 -6.99
C ALA A 152 -19.15 9.77 -6.86
N SER A 153 -19.74 9.26 -7.94
CA SER A 153 -20.10 7.85 -8.03
C SER A 153 -18.87 7.01 -8.39
N PRO A 154 -18.67 5.85 -7.73
CA PRO A 154 -17.58 4.93 -8.06
C PRO A 154 -17.69 4.26 -9.44
N GLY A 155 -18.82 4.40 -10.13
CA GLY A 155 -19.03 3.90 -11.48
C GLY A 155 -20.10 2.83 -11.60
N ARG A 156 -20.43 2.45 -12.85
CA ARG A 156 -21.60 1.63 -13.23
C ARG A 156 -21.78 0.33 -12.45
N ALA A 157 -20.69 -0.36 -12.08
CA ALA A 157 -20.81 -1.61 -11.33
C ALA A 157 -21.30 -1.37 -9.89
N TYR A 158 -20.81 -0.32 -9.25
CA TYR A 158 -21.25 0.12 -7.94
C TYR A 158 -22.71 0.60 -7.96
N GLU A 159 -23.07 1.40 -8.97
CA GLU A 159 -24.43 1.94 -9.15
C GLU A 159 -25.47 0.83 -9.33
N ARG A 160 -25.18 -0.19 -10.15
CA ARG A 160 -26.07 -1.34 -10.31
C ARG A 160 -26.29 -2.10 -9.00
N GLU A 161 -25.24 -2.32 -8.23
CA GLU A 161 -25.34 -2.98 -6.92
C GLU A 161 -26.14 -2.11 -5.94
N LEU A 162 -25.88 -0.80 -5.91
CA LEU A 162 -26.61 0.14 -5.06
C LEU A 162 -28.11 0.15 -5.40
N ALA A 163 -28.45 0.20 -6.68
CA ALA A 163 -29.84 0.15 -7.15
C ALA A 163 -30.54 -1.14 -6.73
N SER A 164 -29.86 -2.28 -6.82
CA SER A 164 -30.42 -3.59 -6.41
C SER A 164 -30.69 -3.65 -4.90
N ILE A 165 -29.85 -3.01 -4.10
CA ILE A 165 -30.01 -2.94 -2.63
C ILE A 165 -31.16 -1.98 -2.26
N SER A 166 -31.28 -0.88 -2.98
CA SER A 166 -32.31 0.15 -2.73
C SER A 166 -33.69 -0.17 -3.30
N GLY A 167 -33.84 -1.30 -4.01
CA GLY A 167 -35.09 -1.69 -4.68
C GLY A 167 -35.48 -0.79 -5.85
N VAL A 168 -34.57 0.07 -6.34
CA VAL A 168 -34.79 0.96 -7.48
C VAL A 168 -34.40 0.24 -8.76
N HIS A 169 -35.37 -0.06 -9.63
CA HIS A 169 -35.12 -0.59 -10.96
C HIS A 169 -34.52 0.51 -11.84
N LEU A 170 -33.23 0.37 -12.22
CA LEU A 170 -32.64 1.25 -13.24
C LEU A 170 -33.19 0.84 -14.61
N PRO A 171 -33.66 1.79 -15.46
CA PRO A 171 -34.06 1.46 -16.83
C PRO A 171 -32.87 0.93 -17.61
N THR A 172 -33.05 -0.22 -18.22
CA THR A 172 -32.09 -0.80 -19.18
C THR A 172 -32.13 0.03 -20.46
N SER A 173 -31.05 0.71 -20.77
CA SER A 173 -30.80 1.34 -22.07
C SER A 173 -29.91 0.43 -22.89
#